data_e14714258f0b2771895ceb1b26e91bd8
#
_entry.id   e14714258f0b2771895ceb1b26e91bd8
#
_cell.length_a   1.000
_cell.length_b   1.000
_cell.length_c   1.000
_cell.angle_alpha   90.00
_cell.angle_beta   90.00
_cell.angle_gamma   90.00
#
_symmetry.space_group_name_H-M   'P 1'
#
loop_
_entity.id
_entity.type
_entity.pdbx_description
1 polymer ?
#
loop_
_entity_poly.entity_id
_entity_poly.type
_entity_poly.pdbx_seq_one_letter_code
_entity_poly.pdbx_strand_id
1 'polypeptide(L)'
;MYEDGSKYMGMFKESKKSGDGIFILSNGGKYIGNFEEDKMNGKGTFTFSNGSVYSGDFINGVSHGEGVFTFPDGAIYEGEFENGYQNGQGTYLLPNGSKYIGEFREGKKDGYGTFSFNNSSNDEKYVGEFENDMFNGYGTYNFPNGSVYSGEFKDGIFHGDGVYIFGDGTEFEGVFEFGEFIHSH
;
A
#
# COMPACT_ATOMS: atom_id res chain seq x y z
N MET A 1 -11.35 30.38 16.63
CA MET A 1 -11.92 30.22 15.27
C MET A 1 -11.13 31.16 14.37
N TYR A 2 -10.65 30.70 13.24
CA TYR A 2 -9.91 31.48 12.25
C TYR A 2 -10.90 32.10 11.23
N GLU A 3 -10.43 33.07 10.44
CA GLU A 3 -11.26 33.75 9.43
C GLU A 3 -11.80 32.81 8.35
N ASP A 4 -11.05 31.74 8.02
CA ASP A 4 -11.45 30.69 7.07
C ASP A 4 -12.48 29.69 7.63
N GLY A 5 -12.91 29.84 8.88
CA GLY A 5 -13.84 28.95 9.57
C GLY A 5 -13.20 27.76 10.28
N SER A 6 -11.89 27.55 10.13
CA SER A 6 -11.18 26.51 10.85
C SER A 6 -11.09 26.79 12.36
N LYS A 7 -10.87 25.76 13.18
CA LYS A 7 -10.83 25.86 14.62
C LYS A 7 -9.64 25.06 15.17
N TYR A 8 -8.92 25.66 16.10
CA TYR A 8 -7.91 24.97 16.89
C TYR A 8 -8.28 24.99 18.37
N MET A 9 -8.05 23.87 19.02
CA MET A 9 -8.17 23.68 20.48
C MET A 9 -6.92 22.94 20.95
N GLY A 10 -6.07 23.61 21.72
CA GLY A 10 -4.82 23.04 22.16
C GLY A 10 -3.89 24.08 22.75
N MET A 11 -2.66 23.69 23.01
CA MET A 11 -1.65 24.55 23.58
C MET A 11 -1.04 25.49 22.54
N PHE A 12 -0.61 26.67 23.02
CA PHE A 12 0.16 27.64 22.27
C PHE A 12 1.47 27.93 23.00
N LYS A 13 2.53 28.06 22.24
CA LYS A 13 3.83 28.56 22.69
C LYS A 13 4.28 29.65 21.71
N GLU A 14 4.63 30.82 22.23
CA GLU A 14 5.06 31.95 21.38
C GLU A 14 4.08 32.27 20.24
N SER A 15 2.78 32.24 20.54
CA SER A 15 1.67 32.46 19.58
C SER A 15 1.53 31.40 18.48
N LYS A 16 2.25 30.29 18.53
CA LYS A 16 2.16 29.17 17.61
C LYS A 16 1.53 27.94 18.28
N LYS A 17 0.80 27.13 17.51
CA LYS A 17 0.28 25.83 17.98
C LYS A 17 1.46 24.98 18.42
N SER A 18 1.36 24.35 19.59
CA SER A 18 2.44 23.55 20.18
C SER A 18 1.84 22.49 21.11
N GLY A 19 2.50 21.32 21.20
CA GLY A 19 1.99 20.21 22.02
C GLY A 19 0.69 19.63 21.49
N ASP A 20 -0.06 18.96 22.35
CA ASP A 20 -1.29 18.28 21.95
C ASP A 20 -2.41 19.26 21.59
N GLY A 21 -3.13 18.95 20.52
CA GLY A 21 -4.22 19.79 20.04
C GLY A 21 -5.16 19.09 19.07
N ILE A 22 -6.27 19.76 18.84
CA ILE A 22 -7.31 19.40 17.86
C ILE A 22 -7.41 20.53 16.86
N PHE A 23 -7.24 20.23 15.59
CA PHE A 23 -7.45 21.18 14.50
C PHE A 23 -8.58 20.69 13.59
N ILE A 24 -9.62 21.49 13.42
CA ILE A 24 -10.74 21.22 12.54
C ILE A 24 -10.64 22.20 11.38
N LEU A 25 -10.48 21.66 10.16
CA LEU A 25 -10.39 22.44 8.94
C LEU A 25 -11.79 22.91 8.49
N SER A 26 -11.85 23.97 7.72
CA SER A 26 -13.09 24.51 7.16
C SER A 26 -13.84 23.54 6.24
N ASN A 27 -13.11 22.59 5.60
CA ASN A 27 -13.69 21.54 4.76
C ASN A 27 -14.20 20.31 5.55
N GLY A 28 -14.14 20.34 6.90
CA GLY A 28 -14.56 19.24 7.76
C GLY A 28 -13.47 18.24 8.12
N GLY A 29 -12.27 18.33 7.53
CA GLY A 29 -11.12 17.53 7.96
C GLY A 29 -10.75 17.81 9.42
N LYS A 30 -10.19 16.81 10.12
CA LYS A 30 -9.84 16.91 11.54
C LYS A 30 -8.52 16.25 11.84
N TYR A 31 -7.65 16.97 12.50
CA TYR A 31 -6.42 16.43 13.09
C TYR A 31 -6.51 16.42 14.62
N ILE A 32 -6.06 15.34 15.21
CA ILE A 32 -5.85 15.22 16.67
C ILE A 32 -4.43 14.68 16.85
N GLY A 33 -3.57 15.43 17.54
CA GLY A 33 -2.20 15.01 17.75
C GLY A 33 -1.30 16.17 18.15
N ASN A 34 0.00 15.94 18.00
CA ASN A 34 1.00 16.88 18.42
C ASN A 34 1.27 17.95 17.36
N PHE A 35 1.57 19.17 17.82
CA PHE A 35 1.94 20.33 17.03
C PHE A 35 3.30 20.87 17.45
N GLU A 36 4.07 21.33 16.49
CA GLU A 36 5.29 22.08 16.67
C GLU A 36 5.35 23.22 15.64
N GLU A 37 5.58 24.45 16.08
CA GLU A 37 5.69 25.63 15.21
C GLU A 37 4.53 25.74 14.21
N ASP A 38 3.27 25.61 14.69
CA ASP A 38 2.01 25.61 13.92
C ASP A 38 1.74 24.39 13.03
N LYS A 39 2.68 23.46 12.89
CA LYS A 39 2.58 22.29 12.02
C LYS A 39 2.23 21.03 12.83
N MET A 40 1.52 20.11 12.21
CA MET A 40 1.37 18.74 12.72
C MET A 40 2.75 18.10 12.77
N ASN A 41 3.15 17.57 13.92
CA ASN A 41 4.46 16.96 14.13
C ASN A 41 4.37 15.88 15.22
N GLY A 42 5.15 14.80 15.11
CA GLY A 42 5.01 13.64 16.00
C GLY A 42 3.76 12.81 15.74
N LYS A 43 3.26 12.12 16.76
CA LYS A 43 2.10 11.22 16.61
C LYS A 43 0.78 11.98 16.48
N GLY A 44 -0.09 11.49 15.58
CA GLY A 44 -1.42 12.08 15.42
C GLY A 44 -2.34 11.24 14.55
N THR A 45 -3.61 11.66 14.52
CA THR A 45 -4.63 11.08 13.66
C THR A 45 -5.27 12.18 12.84
N PHE A 46 -5.27 12.02 11.52
CA PHE A 46 -5.92 12.92 10.58
C PHE A 46 -7.12 12.23 9.94
N THR A 47 -8.31 12.75 10.16
CA THR A 47 -9.54 12.34 9.46
C THR A 47 -9.77 13.31 8.31
N PHE A 48 -9.78 12.81 7.11
CA PHE A 48 -10.02 13.58 5.89
C PHE A 48 -11.53 13.82 5.68
N SER A 49 -11.88 14.86 4.93
CA SER A 49 -13.28 15.17 4.62
C SER A 49 -14.00 14.10 3.79
N ASN A 50 -13.27 13.25 3.09
CA ASN A 50 -13.80 12.11 2.34
C ASN A 50 -14.00 10.84 3.20
N GLY A 51 -13.69 10.90 4.50
CA GLY A 51 -13.81 9.79 5.44
C GLY A 51 -12.56 8.91 5.59
N SER A 52 -11.50 9.13 4.79
CA SER A 52 -10.21 8.46 5.03
C SER A 52 -9.64 8.85 6.39
N VAL A 53 -8.83 7.98 6.97
CA VAL A 53 -8.14 8.25 8.24
C VAL A 53 -6.68 7.83 8.13
N TYR A 54 -5.78 8.73 8.47
CA TYR A 54 -4.37 8.41 8.73
C TYR A 54 -4.09 8.49 10.23
N SER A 55 -3.41 7.50 10.79
CA SER A 55 -2.92 7.50 12.17
C SER A 55 -1.46 7.05 12.18
N GLY A 56 -0.56 7.92 12.64
CA GLY A 56 0.87 7.64 12.60
C GLY A 56 1.71 8.86 12.89
N ASP A 57 2.93 8.85 12.37
CA ASP A 57 3.88 9.93 12.52
C ASP A 57 3.65 11.05 11.50
N PHE A 58 3.91 12.27 11.94
CA PHE A 58 3.90 13.48 11.11
C PHE A 58 5.22 14.23 11.26
N ILE A 59 5.72 14.72 10.15
CA ILE A 59 6.83 15.67 10.10
C ILE A 59 6.40 16.87 9.24
N ASN A 60 6.46 18.07 9.83
CA ASN A 60 6.12 19.31 9.13
C ASN A 60 4.73 19.34 8.46
N GLY A 61 3.75 18.61 9.00
CA GLY A 61 2.38 18.59 8.49
C GLY A 61 2.08 17.45 7.50
N VAL A 62 3.06 16.61 7.17
CA VAL A 62 2.92 15.46 6.25
C VAL A 62 3.12 14.15 6.99
N SER A 63 2.41 13.09 6.57
CA SER A 63 2.63 11.73 7.09
C SER A 63 4.05 11.24 6.76
N HIS A 64 4.69 10.62 7.76
CA HIS A 64 6.05 10.13 7.68
C HIS A 64 6.23 8.96 8.65
N GLY A 65 7.33 8.17 8.52
CA GLY A 65 7.58 7.05 9.40
C GLY A 65 6.48 6.00 9.37
N GLU A 66 6.18 5.38 10.49
CA GLU A 66 5.18 4.32 10.60
C GLU A 66 3.76 4.88 10.75
N GLY A 67 2.82 4.27 10.03
CA GLY A 67 1.42 4.68 10.12
C GLY A 67 0.42 3.69 9.53
N VAL A 68 -0.84 3.95 9.83
CA VAL A 68 -1.98 3.23 9.28
C VAL A 68 -2.86 4.21 8.51
N PHE A 69 -3.18 3.87 7.27
CA PHE A 69 -4.13 4.62 6.45
C PHE A 69 -5.35 3.76 6.13
N THR A 70 -6.52 4.22 6.57
CA THR A 70 -7.80 3.59 6.22
C THR A 70 -8.45 4.39 5.10
N PHE A 71 -8.74 3.72 3.99
CA PHE A 71 -9.38 4.30 2.82
C PHE A 71 -10.90 4.36 2.98
N PRO A 72 -11.62 5.21 2.20
CA PRO A 72 -13.07 5.34 2.32
C PRO A 72 -13.84 4.06 1.95
N ASP A 73 -13.27 3.20 1.12
CA ASP A 73 -13.82 1.91 0.71
C ASP A 73 -13.57 0.78 1.72
N GLY A 74 -12.81 1.08 2.80
CA GLY A 74 -12.47 0.14 3.85
C GLY A 74 -11.14 -0.59 3.63
N ALA A 75 -10.39 -0.32 2.56
CA ALA A 75 -9.02 -0.79 2.43
C ALA A 75 -8.14 -0.21 3.54
N ILE A 76 -7.10 -0.93 3.94
CA ILE A 76 -6.18 -0.52 4.99
C ILE A 76 -4.74 -0.70 4.50
N TYR A 77 -3.94 0.34 4.61
CA TYR A 77 -2.49 0.26 4.52
C TYR A 77 -1.88 0.43 5.91
N GLU A 78 -0.94 -0.42 6.25
CA GLU A 78 -0.12 -0.34 7.47
C GLU A 78 1.35 -0.50 7.08
N GLY A 79 2.19 0.48 7.38
CA GLY A 79 3.61 0.47 7.02
C GLY A 79 4.22 1.85 6.99
N GLU A 80 5.32 1.94 6.24
CA GLU A 80 6.15 3.13 6.17
C GLU A 80 5.54 4.21 5.25
N PHE A 81 5.73 5.46 5.65
CA PHE A 81 5.35 6.66 4.90
C PHE A 81 6.55 7.59 4.74
N GLU A 82 6.68 8.16 3.58
CA GLU A 82 7.65 9.21 3.29
C GLU A 82 6.98 10.33 2.48
N ASN A 83 7.14 11.59 2.95
CA ASN A 83 6.62 12.77 2.27
C ASN A 83 5.12 12.69 1.90
N GLY A 84 4.31 12.02 2.72
CA GLY A 84 2.87 11.89 2.51
C GLY A 84 2.43 10.67 1.71
N TYR A 85 3.37 9.88 1.19
CA TYR A 85 3.09 8.68 0.40
C TYR A 85 3.49 7.41 1.15
N GLN A 86 2.81 6.29 0.86
CA GLN A 86 3.27 4.95 1.25
C GLN A 86 4.62 4.70 0.56
N ASN A 87 5.63 4.33 1.34
CA ASN A 87 6.99 4.11 0.85
C ASN A 87 7.70 3.12 1.77
N GLY A 88 8.62 2.29 1.25
CA GLY A 88 9.26 1.24 2.04
C GLY A 88 8.36 0.02 2.24
N GLN A 89 8.48 -0.66 3.38
CA GLN A 89 7.73 -1.89 3.66
C GLN A 89 6.31 -1.58 4.15
N GLY A 90 5.35 -2.38 3.67
CA GLY A 90 3.97 -2.23 4.13
C GLY A 90 3.07 -3.43 3.84
N THR A 91 1.92 -3.41 4.50
CA THR A 91 0.81 -4.34 4.29
C THR A 91 -0.38 -3.56 3.76
N TYR A 92 -0.95 -3.99 2.64
CA TYR A 92 -2.17 -3.44 2.08
C TYR A 92 -3.27 -4.51 2.09
N LEU A 93 -4.30 -4.28 2.89
CA LEU A 93 -5.48 -5.14 2.98
C LEU A 93 -6.62 -4.51 2.15
N LEU A 94 -7.10 -5.24 1.14
CA LEU A 94 -8.22 -4.81 0.31
C LEU A 94 -9.56 -5.14 0.99
N PRO A 95 -10.67 -4.43 0.63
CA PRO A 95 -11.99 -4.68 1.20
C PRO A 95 -12.51 -6.09 0.95
N ASN A 96 -12.09 -6.75 -0.13
CA ASN A 96 -12.43 -8.14 -0.44
C ASN A 96 -11.61 -9.16 0.36
N GLY A 97 -10.68 -8.72 1.21
CA GLY A 97 -9.81 -9.56 2.02
C GLY A 97 -8.51 -10.02 1.33
N SER A 98 -8.29 -9.67 0.06
CA SER A 98 -6.98 -9.86 -0.58
C SER A 98 -5.94 -8.98 0.08
N LYS A 99 -4.67 -9.44 0.11
CA LYS A 99 -3.61 -8.77 0.86
C LYS A 99 -2.31 -8.72 0.06
N TYR A 100 -1.68 -7.57 0.08
CA TYR A 100 -0.29 -7.41 -0.34
C TYR A 100 0.61 -7.16 0.88
N ILE A 101 1.78 -7.78 0.88
CA ILE A 101 2.86 -7.51 1.83
C ILE A 101 4.13 -7.34 1.01
N GLY A 102 4.79 -6.19 1.10
CA GLY A 102 6.00 -5.94 0.32
C GLY A 102 6.35 -4.47 0.24
N GLU A 103 7.16 -4.16 -0.76
CA GLU A 103 7.71 -2.83 -0.98
C GLU A 103 6.72 -1.90 -1.67
N PHE A 104 6.75 -0.64 -1.24
CA PHE A 104 6.00 0.47 -1.84
C PHE A 104 6.95 1.60 -2.22
N ARG A 105 6.64 2.26 -3.31
CA ARG A 105 7.28 3.49 -3.75
C ARG A 105 6.24 4.48 -4.24
N GLU A 106 6.23 5.68 -3.64
CA GLU A 106 5.29 6.76 -4.00
C GLU A 106 3.83 6.32 -4.07
N GLY A 107 3.39 5.46 -3.14
CA GLY A 107 2.02 5.00 -3.02
C GLY A 107 1.65 3.80 -3.89
N LYS A 108 2.61 3.21 -4.63
CA LYS A 108 2.41 2.04 -5.49
C LYS A 108 3.19 0.84 -4.96
N LYS A 109 2.71 -0.37 -5.23
CA LYS A 109 3.50 -1.60 -5.07
C LYS A 109 4.64 -1.57 -6.10
N ASP A 110 5.87 -1.57 -5.61
CA ASP A 110 7.07 -1.43 -6.43
C ASP A 110 8.25 -2.03 -5.66
N GLY A 111 8.91 -3.04 -6.21
CA GLY A 111 9.90 -3.87 -5.56
C GLY A 111 9.39 -5.27 -5.28
N TYR A 112 9.91 -5.96 -4.28
CA TYR A 112 9.56 -7.35 -3.99
C TYR A 112 8.39 -7.47 -3.01
N GLY A 113 7.46 -8.41 -3.29
CA GLY A 113 6.32 -8.61 -2.41
C GLY A 113 5.53 -9.90 -2.65
N THR A 114 4.52 -10.08 -1.81
CA THR A 114 3.54 -11.18 -1.90
C THR A 114 2.14 -10.60 -2.01
N PHE A 115 1.42 -10.96 -3.04
CA PHE A 115 -0.01 -10.70 -3.17
C PHE A 115 -0.80 -11.99 -2.96
N SER A 116 -1.62 -12.05 -1.92
CA SER A 116 -2.50 -13.18 -1.61
C SER A 116 -3.93 -12.82 -1.98
N PHE A 117 -4.55 -13.63 -2.82
CA PHE A 117 -5.94 -13.44 -3.23
C PHE A 117 -6.89 -14.05 -2.19
N ASN A 118 -7.96 -13.35 -1.86
CA ASN A 118 -9.00 -13.91 -1.00
C ASN A 118 -10.00 -14.69 -1.85
N ASN A 119 -9.74 -15.98 -2.01
CA ASN A 119 -10.62 -16.90 -2.71
C ASN A 119 -10.87 -18.17 -1.88
N SER A 120 -11.75 -19.05 -2.38
CA SER A 120 -12.21 -20.24 -1.64
C SER A 120 -11.11 -21.26 -1.35
N SER A 121 -9.98 -21.24 -2.06
CA SER A 121 -8.86 -22.17 -1.86
C SER A 121 -7.79 -21.63 -0.92
N ASN A 122 -7.75 -20.30 -0.67
CA ASN A 122 -6.73 -19.57 0.10
C ASN A 122 -5.27 -19.78 -0.35
N ASP A 123 -5.05 -20.47 -1.47
CA ASP A 123 -3.71 -20.84 -1.96
C ASP A 123 -3.25 -19.98 -3.14
N GLU A 124 -4.16 -19.20 -3.74
CA GLU A 124 -3.83 -18.31 -4.84
C GLU A 124 -2.99 -17.15 -4.35
N LYS A 125 -1.77 -17.06 -4.87
CA LYS A 125 -0.85 -15.99 -4.53
C LYS A 125 0.20 -15.77 -5.61
N TYR A 126 0.67 -14.55 -5.67
CA TYR A 126 1.90 -14.18 -6.38
C TYR A 126 2.98 -13.81 -5.38
N VAL A 127 4.20 -14.26 -5.62
CA VAL A 127 5.41 -13.89 -4.87
C VAL A 127 6.47 -13.48 -5.88
N GLY A 128 6.92 -12.26 -5.87
CA GLY A 128 7.89 -11.77 -6.85
C GLY A 128 7.98 -10.26 -6.89
N GLU A 129 8.51 -9.78 -8.02
CA GLU A 129 8.74 -8.38 -8.27
C GLU A 129 7.46 -7.67 -8.74
N PHE A 130 7.31 -6.42 -8.33
CA PHE A 130 6.24 -5.51 -8.71
C PHE A 130 6.83 -4.24 -9.30
N GLU A 131 6.20 -3.70 -10.31
CA GLU A 131 6.45 -2.38 -10.83
C GLU A 131 5.13 -1.67 -11.11
N ASN A 132 4.94 -0.48 -10.53
CA ASN A 132 3.73 0.32 -10.73
C ASN A 132 2.42 -0.45 -10.49
N ASP A 133 2.31 -1.20 -9.38
CA ASP A 133 1.19 -2.04 -8.95
C ASP A 133 0.99 -3.36 -9.72
N MET A 134 1.76 -3.63 -10.77
CA MET A 134 1.66 -4.83 -11.60
C MET A 134 2.77 -5.83 -11.28
N PHE A 135 2.49 -7.14 -11.49
CA PHE A 135 3.53 -8.16 -11.48
C PHE A 135 4.50 -7.87 -12.63
N ASN A 136 5.79 -7.81 -12.32
CA ASN A 136 6.83 -7.50 -13.28
C ASN A 136 8.13 -8.19 -12.85
N GLY A 137 9.10 -8.39 -13.77
CA GLY A 137 10.31 -9.11 -13.44
C GLY A 137 10.07 -10.58 -13.09
N TYR A 138 10.84 -11.16 -12.18
CA TYR A 138 10.73 -12.56 -11.80
C TYR A 138 9.75 -12.79 -10.66
N GLY A 139 8.95 -13.87 -10.79
CA GLY A 139 8.02 -14.24 -9.75
C GLY A 139 7.44 -15.65 -9.89
N THR A 140 6.69 -16.05 -8.87
CA THR A 140 5.95 -17.32 -8.81
C THR A 140 4.49 -17.04 -8.57
N TYR A 141 3.62 -17.55 -9.43
CA TYR A 141 2.17 -17.49 -9.29
C TYR A 141 1.63 -18.89 -8.98
N ASN A 142 0.98 -19.04 -7.83
CA ASN A 142 0.28 -20.25 -7.45
C ASN A 142 -1.19 -20.09 -7.80
N PHE A 143 -1.74 -21.01 -8.59
CA PHE A 143 -3.13 -21.01 -9.02
C PHE A 143 -4.03 -21.76 -8.04
N PRO A 144 -5.34 -21.45 -7.98
CA PRO A 144 -6.30 -22.18 -7.14
C PRO A 144 -6.42 -23.67 -7.45
N ASN A 145 -6.10 -24.09 -8.66
CA ASN A 145 -6.13 -25.50 -9.11
C ASN A 145 -4.86 -26.29 -8.80
N GLY A 146 -3.92 -25.70 -8.06
CA GLY A 146 -2.64 -26.31 -7.71
C GLY A 146 -1.56 -26.21 -8.78
N SER A 147 -1.84 -25.56 -9.93
CA SER A 147 -0.80 -25.23 -10.90
C SER A 147 0.09 -24.12 -10.38
N VAL A 148 1.32 -24.05 -10.90
CA VAL A 148 2.32 -23.04 -10.54
C VAL A 148 2.99 -22.53 -11.81
N TYR A 149 3.12 -21.21 -11.93
CA TYR A 149 4.02 -20.60 -12.88
C TYR A 149 5.19 -19.97 -12.13
N SER A 150 6.41 -20.20 -12.57
CA SER A 150 7.64 -19.56 -12.08
C SER A 150 8.45 -19.07 -13.27
N GLY A 151 8.66 -17.75 -13.35
CA GLY A 151 9.36 -17.15 -14.48
C GLY A 151 9.19 -15.64 -14.53
N GLU A 152 9.43 -15.10 -15.73
CA GLU A 152 9.30 -13.68 -15.96
C GLU A 152 7.84 -13.24 -16.12
N PHE A 153 7.57 -12.04 -15.64
CA PHE A 153 6.30 -11.32 -15.78
C PHE A 153 6.55 -9.97 -16.43
N LYS A 154 5.64 -9.52 -17.24
CA LYS A 154 5.59 -8.18 -17.80
C LYS A 154 4.17 -7.66 -17.79
N ASP A 155 3.95 -6.52 -17.14
CA ASP A 155 2.64 -5.87 -17.04
C ASP A 155 1.53 -6.83 -16.54
N GLY A 156 1.86 -7.69 -15.57
CA GLY A 156 0.95 -8.68 -14.98
C GLY A 156 0.78 -9.97 -15.76
N ILE A 157 1.49 -10.18 -16.87
CA ILE A 157 1.31 -11.30 -17.81
C ILE A 157 2.61 -12.12 -17.84
N PHE A 158 2.50 -13.47 -18.01
CA PHE A 158 3.66 -14.35 -18.22
C PHE A 158 4.43 -13.92 -19.46
N HIS A 159 5.73 -13.81 -19.33
CA HIS A 159 6.61 -13.34 -20.38
C HIS A 159 7.97 -14.01 -20.24
N GLY A 160 8.81 -13.94 -21.30
CA GLY A 160 10.19 -14.45 -21.25
C GLY A 160 10.28 -15.90 -20.83
N ASP A 161 11.36 -16.22 -20.14
CA ASP A 161 11.64 -17.58 -19.69
C ASP A 161 10.83 -17.96 -18.45
N GLY A 162 10.26 -19.17 -18.46
CA GLY A 162 9.47 -19.66 -17.34
C GLY A 162 9.15 -21.14 -17.39
N VAL A 163 8.68 -21.63 -16.26
CA VAL A 163 8.21 -23.00 -16.06
C VAL A 163 6.76 -22.94 -15.59
N TYR A 164 5.88 -23.65 -16.28
CA TYR A 164 4.51 -23.85 -15.86
C TYR A 164 4.31 -25.31 -15.45
N ILE A 165 3.95 -25.55 -14.19
CA ILE A 165 3.68 -26.87 -13.63
C ILE A 165 2.17 -26.98 -13.42
N PHE A 166 1.53 -27.97 -14.06
CA PHE A 166 0.11 -28.27 -13.84
C PHE A 166 -0.13 -28.99 -12.53
N GLY A 167 -1.37 -28.95 -12.03
CA GLY A 167 -1.75 -29.64 -10.80
C GLY A 167 -1.58 -31.18 -10.83
N ASP A 168 -1.46 -31.79 -12.01
CA ASP A 168 -1.13 -33.20 -12.21
C ASP A 168 0.38 -33.50 -12.25
N GLY A 169 1.22 -32.45 -12.14
CA GLY A 169 2.69 -32.53 -12.19
C GLY A 169 3.29 -32.48 -13.59
N THR A 170 2.49 -32.35 -14.65
CA THR A 170 3.00 -32.08 -16.00
C THR A 170 3.62 -30.68 -16.03
N GLU A 171 4.77 -30.51 -16.70
CA GLU A 171 5.45 -29.23 -16.78
C GLU A 171 5.76 -28.82 -18.24
N PHE A 172 5.75 -27.50 -18.46
CA PHE A 172 6.23 -26.85 -19.67
C PHE A 172 7.29 -25.83 -19.27
N GLU A 173 8.51 -26.02 -19.77
CA GLU A 173 9.62 -25.09 -19.60
C GLU A 173 9.96 -24.48 -20.98
N GLY A 174 10.06 -23.16 -21.04
CA GLY A 174 10.42 -22.46 -22.26
C GLY A 174 9.99 -20.99 -22.23
N VAL A 175 9.75 -20.44 -23.40
CA VAL A 175 9.45 -19.03 -23.61
C VAL A 175 7.94 -18.80 -23.59
N PHE A 176 7.52 -17.77 -22.88
CA PHE A 176 6.14 -17.26 -22.80
C PHE A 176 6.07 -15.87 -23.42
N GLU A 177 5.04 -15.60 -24.21
CA GLU A 177 4.69 -14.27 -24.72
C GLU A 177 3.19 -14.04 -24.59
N PHE A 178 2.81 -12.85 -24.09
CA PHE A 178 1.41 -12.45 -23.88
C PHE A 178 0.57 -13.46 -23.07
N GLY A 179 1.23 -14.16 -22.12
CA GLY A 179 0.60 -15.18 -21.29
C GLY A 179 0.50 -16.58 -21.89
N GLU A 180 0.96 -16.77 -23.13
CA GLU A 180 0.89 -18.05 -23.86
C GLU A 180 2.28 -18.68 -23.95
N PHE A 181 2.34 -20.01 -23.84
CA PHE A 181 3.58 -20.79 -24.09
C PHE A 181 3.86 -20.83 -25.59
N ILE A 182 5.06 -20.43 -26.00
CA ILE A 182 5.45 -20.33 -27.41
C ILE A 182 6.25 -21.55 -27.85
N HIS A 183 7.32 -21.88 -27.14
CA HIS A 183 8.16 -23.05 -27.45
C HIS A 183 9.02 -23.43 -26.24
N SER A 184 9.44 -24.70 -26.19
CA SER A 184 10.49 -25.20 -25.27
C SER A 184 11.89 -24.80 -25.74
N HIS A 185 12.82 -24.79 -24.83
CA HIS A 185 14.25 -24.64 -25.10
C HIS A 185 14.84 -25.89 -25.77
#